data_292765fd8e4723a039c361c5c80bbb29
#
_entry.id   292765fd8e4723a039c361c5c80bbb29
#
_cell.length_a   1.000
_cell.length_b   1.000
_cell.length_c   1.000
_cell.angle_alpha   90.00
_cell.angle_beta   90.00
_cell.angle_gamma   90.00
#
_symmetry.space_group_name_H-M   'P 1'
#
loop_
_entity.id
_entity.type
_entity.pdbx_description
1 polymer ?
#
loop_
_entity_poly.entity_id
_entity_poly.type
_entity_poly.pdbx_seq_one_letter_code
_entity_poly.pdbx_strand_id
1 'polypeptide(L)'
;MCDSKKNKRILKTAIAMSTYQKTVIITGASSGVGLNAAKSLADRGWHVVMACRNLEKTANAVKQIRIPQENHSIIKLDLASLASVRQFVEDFRATGRYLDALVCNAAVYLPLLKEPMRSEDGYELSVATNHLGHFLLCNLMLEDLMRSPSTDKRLVILGTVTANPKELGGKIPIPAPPDLGNLEGFEAGFKEPITMINGKKFKSGKAYKDSKLCNVLTMRELHQRYHQSTGIIFSSLYPGCVADTPLFRNHYPLFQKIFPLFQKNITGGYVSQALAGDRVAQVVADEQYKESGAYYSWGNRQEPNRRSFIQEVSNEALDENKAKKLRC
;
A
#
# COMPACT_ATOMS: atom_id res chain seq x y z
N MET A 1 33.87 41.07 0.84
CA MET A 1 32.55 40.95 1.55
C MET A 1 31.58 39.98 0.91
N CYS A 2 31.72 39.59 -0.35
CA CYS A 2 30.77 38.68 -1.07
C CYS A 2 30.95 37.19 -0.69
N ASP A 3 32.16 36.75 -0.38
CA ASP A 3 32.49 35.35 -0.09
C ASP A 3 31.97 34.83 1.26
N SER A 4 31.88 35.70 2.27
CA SER A 4 31.39 35.34 3.61
C SER A 4 29.88 35.00 3.64
N LYS A 5 29.08 35.67 2.78
CA LYS A 5 27.63 35.39 2.66
C LYS A 5 27.37 34.07 1.92
N LYS A 6 28.19 33.77 0.90
CA LYS A 6 28.08 32.53 0.11
C LYS A 6 28.44 31.30 0.97
N ASN A 7 29.55 31.42 1.73
CA ASN A 7 29.97 30.36 2.66
C ASN A 7 28.98 30.15 3.82
N LYS A 8 28.39 31.22 4.39
CA LYS A 8 27.32 31.08 5.39
C LYS A 8 26.05 30.42 4.85
N ARG A 9 25.71 30.66 3.57
CA ARG A 9 24.56 30.04 2.92
C ARG A 9 24.81 28.56 2.63
N ILE A 10 26.02 28.20 2.16
CA ILE A 10 26.44 26.81 1.94
C ILE A 10 26.48 26.05 3.27
N LEU A 11 27.01 26.66 4.33
CA LEU A 11 27.08 26.03 5.67
C LEU A 11 25.69 25.84 6.27
N LYS A 12 24.77 26.82 6.14
CA LYS A 12 23.37 26.66 6.57
C LYS A 12 22.63 25.57 5.79
N THR A 13 22.88 25.48 4.46
CA THR A 13 22.29 24.43 3.63
C THR A 13 22.87 23.06 4.00
N ALA A 14 24.18 22.95 4.24
CA ALA A 14 24.83 21.71 4.67
C ALA A 14 24.37 21.26 6.07
N ILE A 15 24.21 22.19 7.02
CA ILE A 15 23.67 21.91 8.36
C ILE A 15 22.20 21.49 8.27
N ALA A 16 21.38 22.16 7.45
CA ALA A 16 19.99 21.78 7.23
C ALA A 16 19.86 20.39 6.58
N MET A 17 20.78 20.01 5.67
CA MET A 17 20.81 18.66 5.09
C MET A 17 21.31 17.60 6.09
N SER A 18 22.14 17.94 7.05
CA SER A 18 22.63 17.00 8.09
C SER A 18 21.57 16.66 9.15
N THR A 19 20.49 17.45 9.24
CA THR A 19 19.36 17.24 10.18
C THR A 19 18.08 16.76 9.50
N TYR A 20 18.08 16.60 8.16
CA TYR A 20 16.91 16.18 7.42
C TYR A 20 16.63 14.69 7.61
N GLN A 21 15.54 14.39 8.34
CA GLN A 21 15.06 13.04 8.53
C GLN A 21 13.99 12.73 7.47
N LYS A 22 14.24 11.73 6.63
CA LYS A 22 13.25 11.26 5.64
C LYS A 22 11.96 10.80 6.33
N THR A 23 10.83 11.13 5.73
CA THR A 23 9.50 10.78 6.26
C THR A 23 8.76 9.86 5.30
N VAL A 24 8.19 8.80 5.86
CA VAL A 24 7.31 7.86 5.14
C VAL A 24 5.94 7.78 5.80
N ILE A 25 4.88 7.82 5.00
CA ILE A 25 3.52 7.47 5.44
C ILE A 25 3.27 5.99 5.13
N ILE A 26 2.78 5.22 6.11
CA ILE A 26 2.37 3.82 5.92
C ILE A 26 0.92 3.66 6.35
N THR A 27 0.05 3.30 5.42
CA THR A 27 -1.35 3.01 5.74
C THR A 27 -1.49 1.62 6.37
N GLY A 28 -2.35 1.48 7.39
CA GLY A 28 -2.59 0.21 8.05
C GLY A 28 -1.39 -0.32 8.85
N ALA A 29 -0.59 0.56 9.42
CA ALA A 29 0.63 0.23 10.16
C ALA A 29 0.36 -0.27 11.61
N SER A 30 -0.88 -0.54 12.00
CA SER A 30 -1.22 -1.02 13.36
C SER A 30 -0.98 -2.50 13.61
N SER A 31 -0.62 -3.27 12.58
CA SER A 31 -0.39 -4.73 12.67
C SER A 31 0.24 -5.29 11.39
N GLY A 32 0.67 -6.55 11.43
CA GLY A 32 1.06 -7.30 10.25
C GLY A 32 2.25 -6.69 9.51
N VAL A 33 2.16 -6.73 8.18
CA VAL A 33 3.21 -6.24 7.27
C VAL A 33 3.50 -4.75 7.50
N GLY A 34 2.45 -3.92 7.61
CA GLY A 34 2.60 -2.48 7.80
C GLY A 34 3.31 -2.10 9.09
N LEU A 35 3.01 -2.79 10.20
CA LEU A 35 3.68 -2.56 11.49
C LEU A 35 5.17 -2.94 11.43
N ASN A 36 5.48 -4.08 10.82
CA ASN A 36 6.88 -4.52 10.68
C ASN A 36 7.67 -3.65 9.68
N ALA A 37 7.02 -3.16 8.61
CA ALA A 37 7.62 -2.18 7.71
C ALA A 37 7.92 -0.86 8.44
N ALA A 38 6.99 -0.39 9.29
CA ALA A 38 7.20 0.78 10.12
C ALA A 38 8.42 0.61 11.05
N LYS A 39 8.53 -0.55 11.71
CA LYS A 39 9.69 -0.86 12.56
C LYS A 39 10.98 -0.86 11.75
N SER A 40 11.04 -1.57 10.62
CA SER A 40 12.24 -1.68 9.79
C SER A 40 12.69 -0.30 9.25
N LEU A 41 11.76 0.57 8.85
CA LEU A 41 12.09 1.93 8.39
C LEU A 41 12.52 2.85 9.52
N ALA A 42 11.86 2.77 10.68
CA ALA A 42 12.27 3.52 11.88
C ALA A 42 13.69 3.15 12.35
N ASP A 43 14.05 1.85 12.29
CA ASP A 43 15.40 1.36 12.60
C ASP A 43 16.47 1.84 11.59
N ARG A 44 16.02 2.19 10.36
CA ARG A 44 16.85 2.81 9.32
C ARG A 44 16.90 4.34 9.42
N GLY A 45 16.36 4.93 10.51
CA GLY A 45 16.39 6.35 10.80
C GLY A 45 15.30 7.19 10.11
N TRP A 46 14.29 6.55 9.50
CA TRP A 46 13.14 7.28 8.94
C TRP A 46 12.17 7.71 10.03
N HIS A 47 11.51 8.84 9.84
CA HIS A 47 10.30 9.17 10.57
C HIS A 47 9.10 8.50 9.90
N VAL A 48 8.39 7.64 10.64
CA VAL A 48 7.26 6.87 10.11
C VAL A 48 5.95 7.45 10.60
N VAL A 49 5.15 7.98 9.69
CA VAL A 49 3.77 8.38 9.96
C VAL A 49 2.87 7.16 9.78
N MET A 50 2.40 6.63 10.91
CA MET A 50 1.54 5.45 10.97
C MET A 50 0.07 5.88 10.77
N ALA A 51 -0.43 5.77 9.54
CA ALA A 51 -1.78 6.16 9.16
C ALA A 51 -2.77 5.01 9.45
N CYS A 52 -3.53 5.12 10.54
CA CYS A 52 -4.34 4.03 11.08
C CYS A 52 -5.69 4.48 11.59
N ARG A 53 -6.71 3.60 11.50
CA ARG A 53 -8.07 3.88 11.97
C ARG A 53 -8.18 3.93 13.49
N ASN A 54 -7.52 3.02 14.20
CA ASN A 54 -7.57 2.91 15.65
C ASN A 54 -6.23 3.34 16.25
N LEU A 55 -6.21 4.55 16.84
CA LEU A 55 -5.02 5.18 17.40
C LEU A 55 -4.48 4.43 18.61
N GLU A 56 -5.36 4.03 19.53
CA GLU A 56 -4.98 3.31 20.75
C GLU A 56 -4.34 1.96 20.45
N LYS A 57 -4.98 1.16 19.57
CA LYS A 57 -4.40 -0.10 19.10
C LYS A 57 -3.02 0.11 18.48
N THR A 58 -2.86 1.18 17.69
CA THR A 58 -1.59 1.50 17.04
C THR A 58 -0.53 1.88 18.07
N ALA A 59 -0.85 2.72 19.04
CA ALA A 59 0.06 3.11 20.11
C ALA A 59 0.52 1.89 20.94
N ASN A 60 -0.40 0.97 21.26
CA ASN A 60 -0.06 -0.27 21.95
C ASN A 60 0.87 -1.17 21.12
N ALA A 61 0.62 -1.30 19.81
CA ALA A 61 1.47 -2.07 18.89
C ALA A 61 2.88 -1.48 18.79
N VAL A 62 3.00 -0.16 18.67
CA VAL A 62 4.29 0.56 18.65
C VAL A 62 5.12 0.27 19.89
N LYS A 63 4.49 0.34 21.10
CA LYS A 63 5.17 0.00 22.35
C LYS A 63 5.67 -1.43 22.37
N GLN A 64 4.87 -2.40 21.88
CA GLN A 64 5.23 -3.81 21.85
C GLN A 64 6.44 -4.09 20.98
N ILE A 65 6.55 -3.46 19.80
CA ILE A 65 7.68 -3.69 18.88
C ILE A 65 8.81 -2.67 19.05
N ARG A 66 8.67 -1.75 20.02
CA ARG A 66 9.70 -0.78 20.43
C ARG A 66 10.18 0.12 19.28
N ILE A 67 9.25 0.84 18.63
CA ILE A 67 9.62 1.92 17.72
C ILE A 67 9.94 3.15 18.57
N PRO A 68 11.14 3.78 18.41
CA PRO A 68 11.49 5.00 19.15
C PRO A 68 10.48 6.12 18.94
N GLN A 69 10.18 6.88 20.01
CA GLN A 69 9.17 7.95 20.00
C GLN A 69 9.50 9.04 18.96
N GLU A 70 10.77 9.35 18.80
CA GLU A 70 11.28 10.34 17.84
C GLU A 70 11.15 9.90 16.39
N ASN A 71 11.06 8.60 16.13
CA ASN A 71 11.03 8.01 14.78
C ASN A 71 9.61 7.66 14.31
N HIS A 72 8.55 8.05 15.05
CA HIS A 72 7.19 7.82 14.57
C HIS A 72 6.20 8.88 15.01
N SER A 73 5.10 8.96 14.29
CA SER A 73 3.87 9.63 14.69
C SER A 73 2.67 8.79 14.23
N ILE A 74 1.53 8.96 14.90
CA ILE A 74 0.30 8.23 14.59
C ILE A 74 -0.75 9.26 14.21
N ILE A 75 -1.29 9.15 12.99
CA ILE A 75 -2.35 10.03 12.50
C ILE A 75 -3.56 9.18 12.11
N LYS A 76 -4.77 9.64 12.46
CA LYS A 76 -6.00 8.92 12.15
C LYS A 76 -6.26 8.89 10.65
N LEU A 77 -6.53 7.69 10.12
CA LEU A 77 -6.95 7.47 8.74
C LEU A 77 -7.92 6.30 8.66
N ASP A 78 -9.14 6.54 8.21
CA ASP A 78 -10.05 5.50 7.76
C ASP A 78 -10.22 5.58 6.23
N LEU A 79 -9.65 4.60 5.52
CA LEU A 79 -9.71 4.55 4.06
C LEU A 79 -11.12 4.22 3.53
N ALA A 80 -12.04 3.77 4.39
CA ALA A 80 -13.44 3.57 4.04
C ALA A 80 -14.27 4.86 4.10
N SER A 81 -13.66 6.01 4.41
CA SER A 81 -14.30 7.31 4.44
C SER A 81 -13.45 8.32 3.66
N LEU A 82 -13.96 8.81 2.53
CA LEU A 82 -13.25 9.80 1.71
C LEU A 82 -13.04 11.12 2.46
N ALA A 83 -13.94 11.46 3.38
CA ALA A 83 -13.77 12.60 4.28
C ALA A 83 -12.58 12.40 5.24
N SER A 84 -12.44 11.18 5.81
CA SER A 84 -11.30 10.86 6.66
C SER A 84 -9.97 10.91 5.91
N VAL A 85 -9.94 10.52 4.64
CA VAL A 85 -8.72 10.64 3.80
C VAL A 85 -8.32 12.10 3.62
N ARG A 86 -9.27 13.00 3.36
CA ARG A 86 -9.01 14.44 3.22
C ARG A 86 -8.51 15.04 4.54
N GLN A 87 -9.16 14.71 5.65
CA GLN A 87 -8.73 15.19 6.97
C GLN A 87 -7.32 14.72 7.31
N PHE A 88 -6.98 13.45 7.01
CA PHE A 88 -5.63 12.93 7.20
C PHE A 88 -4.57 13.75 6.46
N VAL A 89 -4.85 14.16 5.23
CA VAL A 89 -3.93 14.98 4.43
C VAL A 89 -3.68 16.33 5.10
N GLU A 90 -4.74 16.98 5.60
CA GLU A 90 -4.61 18.25 6.33
C GLU A 90 -3.83 18.05 7.66
N ASP A 91 -4.14 17.01 8.41
CA ASP A 91 -3.43 16.68 9.65
C ASP A 91 -1.94 16.40 9.41
N PHE A 92 -1.61 15.69 8.31
CA PHE A 92 -0.21 15.48 7.92
C PHE A 92 0.48 16.80 7.57
N ARG A 93 -0.14 17.64 6.74
CA ARG A 93 0.40 18.95 6.34
C ARG A 93 0.64 19.86 7.54
N ALA A 94 -0.24 19.81 8.53
CA ALA A 94 -0.10 20.56 9.79
C ALA A 94 1.15 20.16 10.60
N THR A 95 1.73 18.97 10.37
CA THR A 95 3.00 18.57 11.00
C THR A 95 4.22 19.35 10.47
N GLY A 96 4.11 20.01 9.32
CA GLY A 96 5.19 20.71 8.64
C GLY A 96 6.29 19.80 8.08
N ARG A 97 6.11 18.47 8.09
CA ARG A 97 7.08 17.51 7.55
C ARG A 97 6.99 17.41 6.04
N TYR A 98 8.12 17.21 5.39
CA TYR A 98 8.16 16.77 3.99
C TYR A 98 7.78 15.30 3.88
N LEU A 99 7.23 14.88 2.74
CA LEU A 99 6.90 13.49 2.45
C LEU A 99 7.89 12.93 1.42
N ASP A 100 8.66 11.91 1.80
CA ASP A 100 9.63 11.25 0.91
C ASP A 100 9.10 9.93 0.34
N ALA A 101 8.24 9.26 1.10
CA ALA A 101 7.62 8.03 0.63
C ALA A 101 6.18 7.87 1.13
N LEU A 102 5.31 7.29 0.28
CA LEU A 102 3.95 6.87 0.61
C LEU A 102 3.81 5.38 0.36
N VAL A 103 3.40 4.62 1.38
CA VAL A 103 3.16 3.17 1.29
C VAL A 103 1.67 2.87 1.50
N CYS A 104 0.98 2.52 0.43
CA CYS A 104 -0.41 2.07 0.42
C CYS A 104 -0.48 0.57 0.76
N ASN A 105 -0.43 0.26 2.08
CA ASN A 105 -0.38 -1.11 2.59
C ASN A 105 -1.73 -1.63 3.10
N ALA A 106 -2.56 -0.77 3.69
CA ALA A 106 -3.82 -1.20 4.31
C ALA A 106 -4.71 -2.03 3.38
N ALA A 107 -5.35 -3.04 3.92
CA ALA A 107 -6.35 -3.83 3.20
C ALA A 107 -7.34 -4.49 4.16
N VAL A 108 -8.55 -4.72 3.64
CA VAL A 108 -9.56 -5.60 4.24
C VAL A 108 -9.82 -6.77 3.28
N TYR A 109 -10.01 -7.95 3.87
CA TYR A 109 -10.41 -9.16 3.17
C TYR A 109 -11.61 -9.77 3.91
N LEU A 110 -12.74 -9.84 3.24
CA LEU A 110 -14.05 -10.19 3.81
C LEU A 110 -14.64 -11.42 3.11
N PRO A 111 -13.99 -12.60 3.15
CA PRO A 111 -14.31 -13.72 2.28
C PRO A 111 -15.67 -14.38 2.56
N LEU A 112 -16.24 -14.17 3.74
CA LEU A 112 -17.45 -14.87 4.20
C LEU A 112 -18.73 -14.04 4.06
N LEU A 113 -18.65 -12.84 3.51
CA LEU A 113 -19.83 -12.01 3.29
C LEU A 113 -20.71 -12.61 2.18
N LYS A 114 -22.01 -12.73 2.47
CA LYS A 114 -23.05 -13.11 1.50
C LYS A 114 -23.58 -11.91 0.74
N GLU A 115 -23.66 -10.77 1.43
CA GLU A 115 -24.11 -9.48 0.90
C GLU A 115 -22.99 -8.44 1.05
N PRO A 116 -22.95 -7.41 0.21
CA PRO A 116 -21.93 -6.37 0.28
C PRO A 116 -22.11 -5.52 1.55
N MET A 117 -21.00 -5.28 2.26
CA MET A 117 -20.94 -4.18 3.22
C MET A 117 -20.58 -2.89 2.46
N ARG A 118 -21.14 -1.76 2.87
CA ARG A 118 -20.87 -0.46 2.24
C ARG A 118 -20.09 0.45 3.18
N SER A 119 -19.25 1.28 2.58
CA SER A 119 -18.57 2.39 3.25
C SER A 119 -19.56 3.54 3.53
N GLU A 120 -19.13 4.56 4.27
CA GLU A 120 -19.91 5.78 4.50
C GLU A 120 -20.31 6.48 3.18
N ASP A 121 -19.46 6.37 2.16
CA ASP A 121 -19.66 6.96 0.84
C ASP A 121 -20.50 6.05 -0.10
N GLY A 122 -21.03 4.91 0.39
CA GLY A 122 -21.91 4.00 -0.34
C GLY A 122 -21.20 2.93 -1.20
N TYR A 123 -19.89 2.88 -1.26
CA TYR A 123 -19.12 1.90 -2.05
C TYR A 123 -19.02 0.54 -1.33
N GLU A 124 -18.83 -0.54 -2.09
CA GLU A 124 -18.49 -1.84 -1.49
C GLU A 124 -17.20 -1.70 -0.68
N LEU A 125 -17.20 -2.27 0.52
CA LEU A 125 -16.19 -1.97 1.55
C LEU A 125 -14.76 -2.36 1.15
N SER A 126 -14.58 -3.48 0.41
CA SER A 126 -13.23 -3.86 -0.06
C SER A 126 -12.72 -2.91 -1.14
N VAL A 127 -13.60 -2.50 -2.07
CA VAL A 127 -13.26 -1.51 -3.10
C VAL A 127 -12.99 -0.15 -2.47
N ALA A 128 -13.83 0.29 -1.53
CA ALA A 128 -13.65 1.54 -0.82
C ALA A 128 -12.30 1.60 -0.09
N THR A 129 -12.05 0.60 0.77
CA THR A 129 -10.86 0.59 1.65
C THR A 129 -9.56 0.32 0.88
N ASN A 130 -9.57 -0.71 0.01
CA ASN A 130 -8.34 -1.19 -0.60
C ASN A 130 -7.91 -0.34 -1.80
N HIS A 131 -8.90 0.26 -2.50
CA HIS A 131 -8.65 1.00 -3.73
C HIS A 131 -9.02 2.48 -3.64
N LEU A 132 -10.31 2.84 -3.50
CA LEU A 132 -10.75 4.24 -3.62
C LEU A 132 -10.11 5.17 -2.60
N GLY A 133 -10.03 4.75 -1.33
CA GLY A 133 -9.36 5.52 -0.28
C GLY A 133 -7.88 5.73 -0.58
N HIS A 134 -7.18 4.70 -1.06
CA HIS A 134 -5.78 4.82 -1.49
C HIS A 134 -5.63 5.65 -2.76
N PHE A 135 -6.52 5.49 -3.73
CA PHE A 135 -6.52 6.28 -4.96
C PHE A 135 -6.63 7.78 -4.64
N LEU A 136 -7.59 8.15 -3.79
CA LEU A 136 -7.74 9.54 -3.34
C LEU A 136 -6.49 10.01 -2.58
N LEU A 137 -5.98 9.20 -1.64
CA LEU A 137 -4.78 9.53 -0.87
C LEU A 137 -3.57 9.76 -1.78
N CYS A 138 -3.31 8.87 -2.74
CA CYS A 138 -2.21 9.01 -3.69
C CYS A 138 -2.29 10.33 -4.46
N ASN A 139 -3.48 10.66 -5.00
CA ASN A 139 -3.65 11.89 -5.78
C ASN A 139 -3.48 13.15 -4.92
N LEU A 140 -3.99 13.17 -3.69
CA LEU A 140 -3.86 14.32 -2.80
C LEU A 140 -2.42 14.51 -2.29
N MET A 141 -1.65 13.43 -2.12
CA MET A 141 -0.28 13.47 -1.59
C MET A 141 0.81 13.60 -2.67
N LEU A 142 0.46 13.60 -3.97
CA LEU A 142 1.43 13.79 -5.06
C LEU A 142 2.20 15.11 -4.91
N GLU A 143 1.50 16.19 -4.60
CA GLU A 143 2.12 17.51 -4.42
C GLU A 143 3.07 17.51 -3.22
N ASP A 144 2.72 16.84 -2.13
CA ASP A 144 3.57 16.72 -0.94
C ASP A 144 4.85 15.93 -1.25
N LEU A 145 4.74 14.83 -2.03
CA LEU A 145 5.91 14.11 -2.56
C LEU A 145 6.78 14.99 -3.46
N MET A 146 6.17 15.78 -4.35
CA MET A 146 6.90 16.68 -5.25
C MET A 146 7.67 17.76 -4.48
N ARG A 147 7.13 18.25 -3.36
CA ARG A 147 7.75 19.27 -2.50
C ARG A 147 8.91 18.74 -1.67
N SER A 148 9.06 17.41 -1.54
CA SER A 148 10.19 16.83 -0.80
C SER A 148 11.53 17.28 -1.40
N PRO A 149 12.50 17.67 -0.55
CA PRO A 149 13.85 17.99 -0.99
C PRO A 149 14.68 16.74 -1.38
N SER A 150 14.16 15.54 -1.09
CA SER A 150 14.79 14.27 -1.47
C SER A 150 14.77 14.07 -2.98
N THR A 151 15.89 13.60 -3.53
CA THR A 151 15.94 13.13 -4.92
C THR A 151 15.36 11.73 -5.10
N ASP A 152 15.13 11.01 -4.00
CA ASP A 152 14.63 9.63 -3.97
C ASP A 152 13.24 9.62 -3.30
N LYS A 153 12.22 9.92 -4.10
CA LYS A 153 10.81 10.01 -3.67
C LYS A 153 10.05 8.80 -4.20
N ARG A 154 9.27 8.14 -3.34
CA ARG A 154 8.64 6.87 -3.70
C ARG A 154 7.16 6.80 -3.33
N LEU A 155 6.36 6.25 -4.23
CA LEU A 155 4.97 5.84 -3.99
C LEU A 155 4.85 4.35 -4.25
N VAL A 156 4.53 3.60 -3.19
CA VAL A 156 4.53 2.14 -3.20
C VAL A 156 3.13 1.62 -2.87
N ILE A 157 2.55 0.80 -3.75
CA ILE A 157 1.22 0.21 -3.54
C ILE A 157 1.35 -1.30 -3.42
N LEU A 158 0.90 -1.87 -2.29
CA LEU A 158 0.91 -3.32 -2.09
C LEU A 158 -0.10 -4.01 -3.01
N GLY A 159 0.42 -4.86 -3.88
CA GLY A 159 -0.35 -5.73 -4.75
C GLY A 159 -0.70 -7.08 -4.12
N THR A 160 -1.13 -8.02 -4.94
CA THR A 160 -1.35 -9.43 -4.58
C THR A 160 -1.19 -10.33 -5.81
N VAL A 161 -0.57 -11.50 -5.62
CA VAL A 161 -0.51 -12.52 -6.69
C VAL A 161 -1.89 -13.12 -7.00
N THR A 162 -2.86 -13.00 -6.09
CA THR A 162 -4.21 -13.54 -6.34
C THR A 162 -4.99 -12.76 -7.40
N ALA A 163 -4.53 -11.56 -7.76
CA ALA A 163 -5.07 -10.78 -8.86
C ALA A 163 -4.43 -11.12 -10.23
N ASN A 164 -3.46 -12.04 -10.26
CA ASN A 164 -2.81 -12.47 -11.49
C ASN A 164 -3.16 -13.93 -11.81
N PRO A 165 -3.95 -14.22 -12.87
CA PRO A 165 -4.33 -15.60 -13.23
C PRO A 165 -3.17 -16.44 -13.75
N LYS A 166 -2.02 -15.85 -14.08
CA LYS A 166 -0.80 -16.59 -14.43
C LYS A 166 -0.15 -17.24 -13.20
N GLU A 167 -0.36 -16.69 -12.01
CA GLU A 167 0.19 -17.16 -10.75
C GLU A 167 -0.69 -18.23 -10.09
N LEU A 168 -0.09 -19.13 -9.30
CA LEU A 168 -0.83 -20.20 -8.60
C LEU A 168 -1.97 -19.61 -7.75
N GLY A 169 -1.70 -18.53 -6.99
CA GLY A 169 -2.71 -17.87 -6.17
C GLY A 169 -3.87 -17.28 -6.97
N GLY A 170 -3.61 -16.80 -8.20
CA GLY A 170 -4.63 -16.30 -9.11
C GLY A 170 -5.38 -17.39 -9.85
N LYS A 171 -4.76 -18.56 -10.07
CA LYS A 171 -5.39 -19.73 -10.70
C LYS A 171 -6.43 -20.41 -9.82
N ILE A 172 -6.37 -20.22 -8.50
CA ILE A 172 -7.37 -20.77 -7.58
C ILE A 172 -8.69 -20.03 -7.78
N PRO A 173 -9.75 -20.68 -8.28
CA PRO A 173 -11.00 -19.99 -8.66
C PRO A 173 -11.91 -19.66 -7.47
N ILE A 174 -11.41 -19.66 -6.26
CA ILE A 174 -12.18 -19.44 -5.04
C ILE A 174 -11.92 -18.02 -4.53
N PRO A 175 -12.96 -17.17 -4.47
CA PRO A 175 -14.36 -17.40 -4.92
C PRO A 175 -14.59 -17.15 -6.41
N ALA A 176 -13.67 -16.49 -7.11
CA ALA A 176 -13.66 -16.25 -8.57
C ALA A 176 -12.33 -15.59 -8.96
N PRO A 177 -11.91 -15.68 -10.24
CA PRO A 177 -10.79 -14.89 -10.75
C PRO A 177 -11.15 -13.39 -10.70
N PRO A 178 -10.13 -12.48 -10.66
CA PRO A 178 -10.35 -11.06 -10.84
C PRO A 178 -10.92 -10.81 -12.25
N ASP A 179 -11.84 -9.86 -12.34
CA ASP A 179 -12.50 -9.46 -13.60
C ASP A 179 -13.13 -8.08 -13.37
N LEU A 180 -12.58 -7.06 -14.00
CA LEU A 180 -13.05 -5.68 -13.85
C LEU A 180 -14.16 -5.34 -14.86
N GLY A 181 -14.46 -6.22 -15.84
CA GLY A 181 -15.38 -5.91 -16.93
C GLY A 181 -14.92 -4.67 -17.70
N ASN A 182 -15.89 -3.80 -18.03
CA ASN A 182 -15.61 -2.47 -18.60
C ASN A 182 -15.66 -1.36 -17.53
N LEU A 183 -15.57 -1.72 -16.24
CA LEU A 183 -15.69 -0.83 -15.09
C LEU A 183 -17.12 -0.31 -14.87
N GLU A 184 -18.13 -1.10 -15.21
CA GLU A 184 -19.54 -0.73 -15.14
C GLU A 184 -19.95 -0.25 -13.74
N GLY A 185 -19.34 -0.81 -12.69
CA GLY A 185 -19.58 -0.37 -11.31
C GLY A 185 -19.16 1.07 -11.06
N PHE A 186 -18.00 1.49 -11.60
CA PHE A 186 -17.55 2.87 -11.50
C PHE A 186 -18.43 3.81 -12.32
N GLU A 187 -18.79 3.44 -13.55
CA GLU A 187 -19.67 4.22 -14.41
C GLU A 187 -21.05 4.44 -13.78
N ALA A 188 -21.57 3.42 -13.08
CA ALA A 188 -22.83 3.50 -12.35
C ALA A 188 -22.71 4.21 -10.98
N GLY A 189 -21.51 4.61 -10.56
CA GLY A 189 -21.24 5.18 -9.23
C GLY A 189 -21.60 4.24 -8.10
N PHE A 190 -21.54 2.93 -8.32
CA PHE A 190 -21.92 1.86 -7.36
C PHE A 190 -23.31 2.03 -6.75
N LYS A 191 -24.22 2.66 -7.48
CA LYS A 191 -25.63 2.80 -7.07
C LYS A 191 -26.29 1.42 -7.05
N GLU A 192 -27.13 1.19 -6.07
CA GLU A 192 -27.87 -0.07 -5.96
C GLU A 192 -28.66 -0.40 -7.24
N PRO A 193 -28.67 -1.68 -7.62
CA PRO A 193 -28.11 -2.87 -6.94
C PRO A 193 -26.63 -3.14 -7.27
N ILE A 194 -25.93 -2.26 -7.97
CA ILE A 194 -24.56 -2.48 -8.46
C ILE A 194 -23.56 -2.31 -7.32
N THR A 195 -22.77 -3.35 -7.05
CA THR A 195 -21.77 -3.38 -5.98
C THR A 195 -20.40 -3.84 -6.42
N MET A 196 -20.32 -4.56 -7.56
CA MET A 196 -19.06 -5.04 -8.11
C MET A 196 -18.56 -4.14 -9.22
N ILE A 197 -17.24 -4.05 -9.37
CA ILE A 197 -16.59 -3.20 -10.39
C ILE A 197 -17.08 -3.55 -11.80
N ASN A 198 -17.28 -4.84 -12.09
CA ASN A 198 -17.77 -5.33 -13.38
C ASN A 198 -19.32 -5.37 -13.49
N GLY A 199 -20.03 -4.66 -12.62
CA GLY A 199 -21.49 -4.59 -12.65
C GLY A 199 -22.25 -5.89 -12.32
N LYS A 200 -21.52 -7.02 -12.10
CA LYS A 200 -22.11 -8.34 -11.86
C LYS A 200 -22.52 -8.53 -10.39
N LYS A 201 -23.16 -9.66 -10.11
CA LYS A 201 -23.59 -10.07 -8.77
C LYS A 201 -22.42 -10.13 -7.79
N PHE A 202 -22.66 -9.71 -6.54
CA PHE A 202 -21.65 -9.67 -5.48
C PHE A 202 -20.99 -11.02 -5.22
N LYS A 203 -19.66 -10.99 -5.08
CA LYS A 203 -18.80 -12.10 -4.67
C LYS A 203 -17.66 -11.56 -3.80
N SER A 204 -17.73 -11.84 -2.51
CA SER A 204 -16.86 -11.22 -1.48
C SER A 204 -15.35 -11.32 -1.75
N GLY A 205 -14.84 -12.51 -2.01
CA GLY A 205 -13.41 -12.66 -2.27
C GLY A 205 -12.96 -12.13 -3.64
N LYS A 206 -13.89 -12.06 -4.62
CA LYS A 206 -13.62 -11.39 -5.90
C LYS A 206 -13.49 -9.87 -5.69
N ALA A 207 -14.31 -9.25 -4.84
CA ALA A 207 -14.21 -7.83 -4.50
C ALA A 207 -12.80 -7.46 -4.00
N TYR A 208 -12.20 -8.31 -3.17
CA TYR A 208 -10.81 -8.16 -2.75
C TYR A 208 -9.83 -8.23 -3.94
N LYS A 209 -9.95 -9.27 -4.78
CA LYS A 209 -9.05 -9.47 -5.94
C LYS A 209 -9.15 -8.30 -6.93
N ASP A 210 -10.38 -7.88 -7.22
CA ASP A 210 -10.65 -6.75 -8.12
C ASP A 210 -10.07 -5.45 -7.57
N SER A 211 -10.26 -5.16 -6.28
CA SER A 211 -9.70 -3.96 -5.65
C SER A 211 -8.16 -3.93 -5.71
N LYS A 212 -7.51 -5.09 -5.59
CA LYS A 212 -6.05 -5.20 -5.70
C LYS A 212 -5.55 -5.11 -7.14
N LEU A 213 -6.35 -5.55 -8.11
CA LEU A 213 -6.05 -5.35 -9.53
C LEU A 213 -6.12 -3.86 -9.90
N CYS A 214 -7.14 -3.13 -9.41
CA CYS A 214 -7.23 -1.68 -9.56
C CYS A 214 -5.99 -0.95 -8.99
N ASN A 215 -5.43 -1.43 -7.87
CA ASN A 215 -4.23 -0.85 -7.29
C ASN A 215 -3.01 -0.94 -8.24
N VAL A 216 -2.86 -2.05 -8.96
CA VAL A 216 -1.79 -2.21 -9.96
C VAL A 216 -2.01 -1.27 -11.14
N LEU A 217 -3.25 -1.16 -11.64
CA LEU A 217 -3.60 -0.19 -12.70
C LEU A 217 -3.31 1.24 -12.26
N THR A 218 -3.69 1.62 -11.04
CA THR A 218 -3.41 2.96 -10.48
C THR A 218 -1.91 3.23 -10.41
N MET A 219 -1.10 2.29 -9.93
CA MET A 219 0.37 2.46 -9.88
C MET A 219 0.93 2.72 -11.28
N ARG A 220 0.52 1.95 -12.28
CA ARG A 220 0.98 2.09 -13.66
C ARG A 220 0.56 3.42 -14.28
N GLU A 221 -0.68 3.86 -14.06
CA GLU A 221 -1.19 5.15 -14.53
C GLU A 221 -0.44 6.32 -13.89
N LEU A 222 -0.17 6.25 -12.59
CA LEU A 222 0.64 7.26 -11.89
C LEU A 222 2.07 7.31 -12.43
N HIS A 223 2.68 6.15 -12.69
CA HIS A 223 4.00 6.07 -13.33
C HIS A 223 4.01 6.74 -14.70
N GLN A 224 3.10 6.36 -15.60
CA GLN A 224 3.04 6.91 -16.96
C GLN A 224 2.87 8.42 -16.98
N ARG A 225 2.11 8.99 -16.04
CA ARG A 225 1.80 10.42 -16.01
C ARG A 225 2.86 11.27 -15.35
N TYR A 226 3.38 10.78 -14.23
CA TYR A 226 4.09 11.68 -13.32
C TYR A 226 5.57 11.34 -13.17
N HIS A 227 6.01 10.11 -13.47
CA HIS A 227 7.41 9.73 -13.24
C HIS A 227 8.40 10.64 -13.97
N GLN A 228 8.21 10.83 -15.27
CA GLN A 228 9.13 11.61 -16.11
C GLN A 228 9.22 13.09 -15.67
N SER A 229 8.09 13.69 -15.26
CA SER A 229 8.03 15.10 -14.91
C SER A 229 8.42 15.41 -13.47
N THR A 230 8.30 14.42 -12.54
CA THR A 230 8.48 14.64 -11.10
C THR A 230 9.66 13.91 -10.49
N GLY A 231 10.17 12.87 -11.18
CA GLY A 231 11.17 11.95 -10.66
C GLY A 231 10.69 11.05 -9.52
N ILE A 232 9.38 11.04 -9.21
CA ILE A 232 8.80 10.12 -8.23
C ILE A 232 8.86 8.71 -8.78
N ILE A 233 9.33 7.76 -7.97
CA ILE A 233 9.37 6.33 -8.30
C ILE A 233 8.04 5.71 -7.86
N PHE A 234 7.27 5.20 -8.81
CA PHE A 234 6.02 4.49 -8.58
C PHE A 234 6.28 3.00 -8.70
N SER A 235 5.89 2.24 -7.69
CA SER A 235 6.06 0.79 -7.74
C SER A 235 4.94 0.05 -7.01
N SER A 236 4.77 -1.21 -7.36
CA SER A 236 3.98 -2.17 -6.59
C SER A 236 4.89 -3.26 -6.05
N LEU A 237 4.48 -3.93 -4.97
CA LEU A 237 5.15 -5.12 -4.51
C LEU A 237 4.19 -6.17 -3.97
N TYR A 238 4.64 -7.43 -4.05
CA TYR A 238 4.08 -8.56 -3.34
C TYR A 238 5.13 -9.12 -2.38
N PRO A 239 5.02 -8.89 -1.07
CA PRO A 239 6.06 -9.27 -0.12
C PRO A 239 6.09 -10.77 0.20
N GLY A 240 5.09 -11.54 -0.28
CA GLY A 240 4.89 -12.96 -0.03
C GLY A 240 3.57 -13.27 0.68
N CYS A 241 3.24 -14.56 0.83
CA CYS A 241 2.04 -15.00 1.54
C CYS A 241 2.27 -14.94 3.06
N VAL A 242 1.70 -13.94 3.70
CA VAL A 242 1.80 -13.73 5.16
C VAL A 242 0.51 -14.25 5.80
N ALA A 243 0.45 -15.60 5.95
CA ALA A 243 -0.77 -16.31 6.31
C ALA A 243 -1.27 -16.06 7.75
N ASP A 244 -0.42 -15.56 8.63
CA ASP A 244 -0.70 -15.29 10.06
C ASP A 244 -1.01 -13.82 10.35
N THR A 245 -1.30 -13.01 9.33
CA THR A 245 -1.68 -11.61 9.54
C THR A 245 -3.16 -11.44 9.89
N PRO A 246 -3.53 -10.33 10.54
CA PRO A 246 -4.93 -9.96 10.75
C PRO A 246 -5.75 -9.75 9.46
N LEU A 247 -5.16 -9.82 8.28
CA LEU A 247 -5.89 -9.81 7.01
C LEU A 247 -6.94 -10.94 6.96
N PHE A 248 -6.61 -12.10 7.54
CA PHE A 248 -7.47 -13.29 7.55
C PHE A 248 -8.42 -13.37 8.77
N ARG A 249 -8.50 -12.31 9.61
CA ARG A 249 -9.32 -12.29 10.84
C ARG A 249 -10.82 -12.53 10.62
N ASN A 250 -11.31 -12.23 9.42
CA ASN A 250 -12.72 -12.41 9.05
C ASN A 250 -12.97 -13.76 8.34
N HIS A 251 -12.03 -14.68 8.37
CA HIS A 251 -12.21 -16.05 7.88
C HIS A 251 -12.61 -17.00 9.00
N TYR A 252 -13.06 -18.23 8.66
CA TYR A 252 -13.38 -19.25 9.67
C TYR A 252 -12.22 -19.46 10.64
N PRO A 253 -12.47 -19.60 11.96
CA PRO A 253 -11.41 -19.80 12.96
C PRO A 253 -10.49 -21.00 12.65
N LEU A 254 -11.07 -22.09 12.12
CA LEU A 254 -10.30 -23.26 11.70
C LEU A 254 -9.33 -22.92 10.55
N PHE A 255 -9.78 -22.16 9.57
CA PHE A 255 -8.92 -21.70 8.47
C PHE A 255 -7.75 -20.84 8.99
N GLN A 256 -8.01 -19.91 9.91
CA GLN A 256 -6.98 -19.05 10.48
C GLN A 256 -5.88 -19.86 11.19
N LYS A 257 -6.22 -21.01 11.79
CA LYS A 257 -5.26 -21.90 12.46
C LYS A 257 -4.52 -22.81 11.46
N ILE A 258 -5.24 -23.39 10.50
CA ILE A 258 -4.68 -24.39 9.58
C ILE A 258 -3.89 -23.73 8.44
N PHE A 259 -4.36 -22.61 7.91
CA PHE A 259 -3.76 -21.99 6.73
C PHE A 259 -2.27 -21.64 6.89
N PRO A 260 -1.80 -21.03 8.00
CA PRO A 260 -0.39 -20.80 8.23
C PRO A 260 0.43 -22.09 8.26
N LEU A 261 -0.08 -23.16 8.91
CA LEU A 261 0.58 -24.45 8.99
C LEU A 261 0.67 -25.13 7.62
N PHE A 262 -0.40 -25.08 6.84
CA PHE A 262 -0.44 -25.58 5.47
C PHE A 262 0.57 -24.85 4.58
N GLN A 263 0.59 -23.51 4.64
CA GLN A 263 1.55 -22.71 3.89
C GLN A 263 2.99 -22.98 4.29
N LYS A 264 3.25 -23.20 5.58
CA LYS A 264 4.59 -23.44 6.10
C LYS A 264 5.12 -24.85 5.79
N ASN A 265 4.28 -25.87 5.94
CA ASN A 265 4.72 -27.28 5.94
C ASN A 265 4.43 -28.01 4.62
N ILE A 266 3.41 -27.57 3.86
CA ILE A 266 2.97 -28.26 2.64
C ILE A 266 3.41 -27.50 1.39
N THR A 267 3.07 -26.21 1.28
CA THR A 267 3.39 -25.42 0.07
C THR A 267 4.76 -24.78 0.12
N GLY A 268 5.38 -24.65 1.31
CA GLY A 268 6.58 -23.82 1.52
C GLY A 268 6.35 -22.34 1.20
N GLY A 269 5.07 -21.91 1.12
CA GLY A 269 4.67 -20.58 0.67
C GLY A 269 4.55 -19.53 1.77
N TYR A 270 4.81 -19.90 3.02
CA TYR A 270 4.74 -18.98 4.16
C TYR A 270 5.87 -17.97 4.15
N VAL A 271 5.52 -16.73 4.48
CA VAL A 271 6.46 -15.62 4.75
C VAL A 271 6.07 -14.98 6.08
N SER A 272 7.03 -14.76 6.98
CA SER A 272 6.77 -14.10 8.27
C SER A 272 6.42 -12.61 8.09
N GLN A 273 5.67 -12.07 9.04
CA GLN A 273 5.31 -10.63 9.06
C GLN A 273 6.56 -9.74 9.09
N ALA A 274 7.59 -10.15 9.83
CA ALA A 274 8.86 -9.41 9.93
C ALA A 274 9.57 -9.34 8.57
N LEU A 275 9.75 -10.49 7.90
CA LEU A 275 10.40 -10.52 6.59
C LEU A 275 9.59 -9.78 5.52
N ALA A 276 8.27 -9.92 5.53
CA ALA A 276 7.41 -9.19 4.60
C ALA A 276 7.48 -7.68 4.84
N GLY A 277 7.52 -7.24 6.09
CA GLY A 277 7.70 -5.83 6.45
C GLY A 277 9.08 -5.29 6.03
N ASP A 278 10.13 -6.08 6.21
CA ASP A 278 11.48 -5.69 5.76
C ASP A 278 11.56 -5.56 4.23
N ARG A 279 10.91 -6.44 3.46
CA ARG A 279 10.81 -6.32 1.99
C ARG A 279 10.10 -5.02 1.56
N VAL A 280 9.07 -4.60 2.28
CA VAL A 280 8.44 -3.28 2.06
C VAL A 280 9.44 -2.17 2.34
N ALA A 281 10.17 -2.25 3.45
CA ALA A 281 11.18 -1.25 3.82
C ALA A 281 12.32 -1.19 2.79
N GLN A 282 12.76 -2.32 2.25
CA GLN A 282 13.75 -2.37 1.16
C GLN A 282 13.26 -1.60 -0.07
N VAL A 283 12.03 -1.87 -0.54
CA VAL A 283 11.46 -1.16 -1.71
C VAL A 283 11.34 0.34 -1.46
N VAL A 284 11.16 0.77 -0.21
CA VAL A 284 11.08 2.19 0.16
C VAL A 284 12.45 2.84 0.27
N ALA A 285 13.49 2.13 0.75
CA ALA A 285 14.74 2.76 1.18
C ALA A 285 15.97 2.39 0.35
N ASP A 286 16.00 1.23 -0.31
CA ASP A 286 17.21 0.71 -0.93
C ASP A 286 17.36 1.18 -2.38
N GLU A 287 18.61 1.49 -2.77
CA GLU A 287 18.98 1.99 -4.10
C GLU A 287 18.61 1.05 -5.26
N GLN A 288 18.59 -0.26 -5.03
CA GLN A 288 18.28 -1.24 -6.06
C GLN A 288 16.80 -1.23 -6.54
N TYR A 289 15.90 -0.54 -5.83
CA TYR A 289 14.47 -0.46 -6.15
C TYR A 289 14.08 0.89 -6.76
N LYS A 290 14.85 1.37 -7.73
CA LYS A 290 14.61 2.67 -8.41
C LYS A 290 13.89 2.53 -9.76
N GLU A 291 13.57 1.32 -10.20
CA GLU A 291 12.82 1.13 -11.44
C GLU A 291 11.35 1.49 -11.22
N SER A 292 10.94 2.61 -11.82
CA SER A 292 9.55 3.09 -11.74
C SER A 292 8.65 2.32 -12.71
N GLY A 293 7.43 2.01 -12.25
CA GLY A 293 6.48 1.14 -12.97
C GLY A 293 6.67 -0.35 -12.66
N ALA A 294 7.67 -0.72 -11.88
CA ALA A 294 7.97 -2.10 -11.53
C ALA A 294 7.00 -2.69 -10.51
N TYR A 295 6.73 -3.99 -10.64
CA TYR A 295 6.04 -4.78 -9.64
C TYR A 295 6.99 -5.81 -9.04
N TYR A 296 7.53 -5.52 -7.86
CA TYR A 296 8.52 -6.37 -7.20
C TYR A 296 7.88 -7.55 -6.48
N SER A 297 8.53 -8.71 -6.55
CA SER A 297 8.12 -9.93 -5.85
C SER A 297 9.34 -10.73 -5.37
N TRP A 298 9.16 -11.50 -4.32
CA TRP A 298 10.12 -12.53 -3.85
C TRP A 298 9.55 -13.92 -3.97
N GLY A 299 8.36 -14.04 -4.57
CA GLY A 299 7.58 -15.26 -4.49
C GLY A 299 7.18 -15.57 -3.03
N ASN A 300 6.65 -16.77 -2.82
CA ASN A 300 6.26 -17.23 -1.49
C ASN A 300 7.39 -18.04 -0.86
N ARG A 301 8.45 -17.37 -0.38
CA ARG A 301 9.61 -18.03 0.23
C ARG A 301 10.08 -17.28 1.46
N GLN A 302 10.29 -18.02 2.55
CA GLN A 302 10.83 -17.52 3.83
C GLN A 302 12.37 -17.52 3.76
N GLU A 303 12.93 -16.76 2.84
CA GLU A 303 14.37 -16.63 2.62
C GLU A 303 14.75 -15.15 2.76
N PRO A 304 15.44 -14.74 3.84
CA PRO A 304 15.81 -13.34 4.07
C PRO A 304 16.67 -12.74 2.95
N ASN A 305 17.61 -13.54 2.41
CA ASN A 305 18.56 -13.09 1.39
C ASN A 305 18.05 -13.34 -0.05
N ARG A 306 16.78 -13.74 -0.22
CA ARG A 306 16.21 -13.94 -1.54
C ARG A 306 16.18 -12.63 -2.32
N ARG A 307 16.72 -12.64 -3.52
CA ARG A 307 16.62 -11.50 -4.44
C ARG A 307 15.18 -11.36 -4.94
N SER A 308 14.74 -10.13 -5.04
CA SER A 308 13.49 -9.79 -5.72
C SER A 308 13.60 -10.02 -7.23
N PHE A 309 12.47 -10.16 -7.86
CA PHE A 309 12.31 -10.13 -9.32
C PHE A 309 11.13 -9.23 -9.68
N ILE A 310 11.10 -8.74 -10.92
CA ILE A 310 9.95 -8.01 -11.43
C ILE A 310 8.88 -9.02 -11.81
N GLN A 311 7.75 -8.94 -11.12
CA GLN A 311 6.62 -9.82 -11.31
C GLN A 311 5.86 -9.42 -12.57
N GLU A 312 5.60 -10.35 -13.47
CA GLU A 312 4.63 -10.13 -14.54
C GLU A 312 3.25 -9.89 -13.96
N VAL A 313 2.54 -8.93 -14.51
CA VAL A 313 1.15 -8.63 -14.15
C VAL A 313 0.18 -9.30 -15.11
N SER A 314 -1.10 -9.38 -14.75
CA SER A 314 -2.14 -9.92 -15.64
C SER A 314 -2.35 -9.03 -16.87
N ASN A 315 -2.86 -9.59 -17.96
CA ASN A 315 -3.19 -8.81 -19.16
C ASN A 315 -4.18 -7.67 -18.83
N GLU A 316 -5.12 -7.90 -17.93
CA GLU A 316 -6.07 -6.88 -17.49
C GLU A 316 -5.40 -5.73 -16.72
N ALA A 317 -4.31 -6.01 -15.97
CA ALA A 317 -3.49 -4.98 -15.34
C ALA A 317 -2.63 -4.19 -16.34
N LEU A 318 -2.50 -4.66 -17.58
CA LEU A 318 -1.82 -3.99 -18.69
C LEU A 318 -2.76 -3.12 -19.52
N ASP A 319 -4.07 -3.17 -19.28
CA ASP A 319 -5.07 -2.43 -20.06
C ASP A 319 -5.02 -0.93 -19.71
N GLU A 320 -4.35 -0.16 -20.59
CA GLU A 320 -4.20 1.28 -20.43
C GLU A 320 -5.53 2.03 -20.50
N ASN A 321 -6.52 1.52 -21.26
CA ASN A 321 -7.83 2.16 -21.34
C ASN A 321 -8.58 2.03 -20.01
N LYS A 322 -8.51 0.86 -19.37
CA LYS A 322 -9.05 0.67 -18.02
C LYS A 322 -8.32 1.54 -17.00
N ALA A 323 -6.98 1.63 -17.08
CA ALA A 323 -6.20 2.49 -16.19
C ALA A 323 -6.63 3.96 -16.30
N LYS A 324 -6.83 4.45 -17.52
CA LYS A 324 -7.31 5.82 -17.79
C LYS A 324 -8.75 6.04 -17.29
N LYS A 325 -9.65 5.06 -17.46
CA LYS A 325 -11.04 5.13 -17.00
C LYS A 325 -11.15 5.14 -15.46
N LEU A 326 -10.28 4.42 -14.75
CA LEU A 326 -10.28 4.42 -13.28
C LEU A 326 -10.07 5.80 -12.65
N ARG A 327 -9.64 6.76 -13.42
CA ARG A 327 -9.37 8.13 -12.99
C ARG A 327 -10.62 9.03 -13.01
N CYS A 328 -11.55 8.77 -13.91
CA CYS A 328 -12.77 9.57 -14.07
C CYS A 328 -13.81 9.22 -13.03
#